data_beaeb721f0d5354e03bdc497e446cc84
#
_entry.id   beaeb721f0d5354e03bdc497e446cc84
#
_cell.length_a   1.000
_cell.length_b   1.000
_cell.length_c   1.000
_cell.angle_alpha   90.00
_cell.angle_beta   90.00
_cell.angle_gamma   90.00
#
_symmetry.space_group_name_H-M   'P 1'
#
loop_
_entity.id
_entity.type
_entity.pdbx_description
1 polymer ?
#
loop_
_entity_poly.entity_id
_entity_poly.type
_entity_poly.pdbx_seq_one_letter_code
_entity_poly.pdbx_strand_id
1 'polypeptide(L)'
;MSRRSRGSNKWEVRASTLARNTHNLIRDIVDNLQVEPNPSKQLIALSIGDPTTFGNLNPPEQVLQAVHESVEWHISRGYGPAKGHQEARQAVAEYSAHQGNITADDVILCSGCSHAIELAISVLADSGQNVLVPRPGFMIYKTVAEGLGINIKYYKLLPDQQWKVDLEDLENQIDEHTAAIVVINPSNPCGSVYSKDHLLEILDIASRNHVPIIADEIYEHFVFSNYEFTAISSLSKDVPVLTCSGLTKRFLVPGWRMGWIIIHDRQDIFQKEVRQGLAKLANRILGPNTLIQRALPSILKFTPQSFFDDVVLFIENQAKLAYEGLCRAPGLRPVMPQGAMYMMIEVKMSLFPEFKNELQFVERLVAEQSVFCLPGQCFTYPNYMRIVLTVPEDILKEACLRITTFCKEHVISRDKLKEINDNILLPSETQVICDNGLTQIA
;
A
#
# COMPACT_ATOMS: atom_id res chain seq x y z
N MET A 1 -18.09 -32.66 -6.13
CA MET A 1 -19.36 -32.10 -6.66
C MET A 1 -20.53 -32.66 -5.85
N SER A 2 -21.06 -31.88 -4.89
CA SER A 2 -22.24 -32.29 -4.09
C SER A 2 -23.49 -32.08 -4.94
N ARG A 3 -24.24 -33.16 -5.21
CA ARG A 3 -25.54 -33.13 -5.88
C ARG A 3 -26.52 -32.30 -5.04
N ARG A 4 -27.16 -31.30 -5.64
CA ARG A 4 -28.27 -30.56 -5.03
C ARG A 4 -29.38 -31.59 -4.69
N SER A 5 -29.78 -31.68 -3.43
CA SER A 5 -30.95 -32.48 -3.03
C SER A 5 -32.23 -31.79 -3.54
N ARG A 6 -32.94 -32.45 -4.45
CA ARG A 6 -34.29 -32.04 -4.89
C ARG A 6 -35.29 -32.38 -3.79
N GLY A 7 -35.53 -31.46 -2.86
CA GLY A 7 -36.46 -31.78 -1.77
C GLY A 7 -36.97 -30.61 -0.92
N SER A 8 -36.45 -29.38 -1.09
CA SER A 8 -36.98 -28.21 -0.37
C SER A 8 -37.69 -27.26 -1.32
N ASN A 9 -38.88 -26.81 -0.95
CA ASN A 9 -39.66 -25.79 -1.67
C ASN A 9 -39.06 -24.37 -1.51
N LYS A 10 -37.85 -24.24 -0.92
CA LYS A 10 -37.15 -22.98 -0.72
C LYS A 10 -35.96 -22.85 -1.67
N TRP A 11 -35.80 -21.69 -2.25
CA TRP A 11 -34.65 -21.35 -3.04
C TRP A 11 -33.39 -21.31 -2.12
N GLU A 12 -32.40 -22.14 -2.43
CA GLU A 12 -31.08 -22.09 -1.80
C GLU A 12 -30.03 -21.81 -2.87
N VAL A 13 -29.52 -20.60 -2.88
CA VAL A 13 -28.44 -20.19 -3.79
C VAL A 13 -27.20 -19.84 -2.96
N ARG A 14 -26.14 -20.60 -3.14
CA ARG A 14 -24.84 -20.31 -2.51
C ARG A 14 -23.97 -19.48 -3.45
N ALA A 15 -23.27 -18.52 -2.89
CA ALA A 15 -22.23 -17.79 -3.62
C ALA A 15 -21.12 -18.74 -4.10
N SER A 16 -20.38 -18.35 -5.15
CA SER A 16 -19.22 -19.11 -5.62
C SER A 16 -18.11 -19.17 -4.57
N THR A 17 -17.18 -20.09 -4.72
CA THR A 17 -15.99 -20.16 -3.85
C THR A 17 -15.18 -18.88 -3.92
N LEU A 18 -14.97 -18.35 -5.12
CA LEU A 18 -14.32 -17.04 -5.32
C LEU A 18 -14.98 -15.96 -4.46
N ALA A 19 -16.31 -15.79 -4.57
CA ALA A 19 -17.01 -14.73 -3.84
C ALA A 19 -16.94 -14.91 -2.31
N ARG A 20 -16.97 -16.16 -1.84
CA ARG A 20 -16.89 -16.45 -0.39
C ARG A 20 -15.49 -16.29 0.21
N ASN A 21 -14.46 -16.50 -0.59
CA ASN A 21 -13.07 -16.40 -0.16
C ASN A 21 -12.48 -15.01 -0.43
N THR A 22 -13.21 -14.12 -1.10
CA THR A 22 -12.76 -12.73 -1.30
C THR A 22 -13.11 -11.91 -0.07
N HIS A 23 -12.12 -11.69 0.79
CA HIS A 23 -12.23 -10.91 2.02
C HIS A 23 -11.31 -9.69 1.96
N ASN A 24 -11.85 -8.53 2.31
CA ASN A 24 -11.05 -7.32 2.48
C ASN A 24 -10.93 -7.02 3.98
N LEU A 25 -9.84 -7.45 4.60
CA LEU A 25 -9.63 -7.33 6.05
C LEU A 25 -9.76 -5.89 6.57
N ILE A 26 -9.34 -4.89 5.77
CA ILE A 26 -9.50 -3.49 6.15
C ILE A 26 -10.99 -3.14 6.25
N ARG A 27 -11.80 -3.54 5.27
CA ARG A 27 -13.25 -3.31 5.28
C ARG A 27 -13.92 -4.12 6.37
N ASP A 28 -13.54 -5.40 6.49
CA ASP A 28 -14.11 -6.29 7.51
C ASP A 28 -13.90 -5.72 8.94
N ILE A 29 -12.76 -5.10 9.22
CA ILE A 29 -12.50 -4.46 10.50
C ILE A 29 -13.21 -3.10 10.60
N VAL A 30 -13.04 -2.22 9.60
CA VAL A 30 -13.55 -0.85 9.65
C VAL A 30 -15.08 -0.80 9.64
N ASP A 31 -15.73 -1.61 8.79
CA ASP A 31 -17.19 -1.62 8.66
C ASP A 31 -17.88 -2.29 9.88
N ASN A 32 -17.15 -3.11 10.65
CA ASN A 32 -17.63 -3.72 11.89
C ASN A 32 -17.29 -2.93 13.16
N LEU A 33 -16.56 -1.81 13.06
CA LEU A 33 -16.32 -0.92 14.18
C LEU A 33 -17.66 -0.29 14.65
N GLN A 34 -18.16 -0.76 15.80
CA GLN A 34 -19.38 -0.25 16.44
C GLN A 34 -19.02 0.80 17.50
N VAL A 35 -18.38 1.89 17.09
CA VAL A 35 -17.93 2.94 18.01
C VAL A 35 -18.46 4.28 17.56
N GLU A 36 -19.21 4.93 18.43
CA GLU A 36 -19.68 6.30 18.22
C GLU A 36 -18.57 7.29 18.62
N PRO A 37 -18.19 8.22 17.74
CA PRO A 37 -17.26 9.28 18.08
C PRO A 37 -17.79 10.16 19.22
N ASN A 38 -16.88 10.79 19.96
CA ASN A 38 -17.26 11.76 20.98
C ASN A 38 -18.05 12.93 20.33
N PRO A 39 -19.32 13.15 20.71
CA PRO A 39 -20.18 14.15 20.05
C PRO A 39 -19.72 15.61 20.28
N SER A 40 -18.85 15.86 21.24
CA SER A 40 -18.28 17.19 21.49
C SER A 40 -17.05 17.50 20.64
N LYS A 41 -16.56 16.55 19.83
CA LYS A 41 -15.34 16.68 19.02
C LYS A 41 -15.60 16.25 17.58
N GLN A 42 -15.14 17.04 16.62
CA GLN A 42 -15.20 16.63 15.22
C GLN A 42 -14.33 15.39 14.99
N LEU A 43 -14.85 14.44 14.21
CA LEU A 43 -14.11 13.23 13.83
C LEU A 43 -12.96 13.59 12.88
N ILE A 44 -11.77 13.12 13.21
CA ILE A 44 -10.57 13.20 12.37
C ILE A 44 -10.23 11.79 11.91
N ALA A 45 -10.51 11.47 10.64
CA ALA A 45 -10.29 10.15 10.07
C ALA A 45 -8.90 10.05 9.43
N LEU A 46 -7.88 9.64 10.21
CA LEU A 46 -6.51 9.39 9.73
C LEU A 46 -6.34 7.99 9.11
N SER A 47 -7.42 7.22 9.00
CA SER A 47 -7.42 5.83 8.50
C SER A 47 -7.51 5.73 6.98
N ILE A 48 -8.06 6.75 6.30
CA ILE A 48 -8.45 6.71 4.89
C ILE A 48 -7.26 6.93 3.97
N GLY A 49 -6.94 5.93 3.14
CA GLY A 49 -5.82 6.00 2.18
C GLY A 49 -6.15 6.74 0.87
N ASP A 50 -7.05 7.70 0.89
CA ASP A 50 -7.39 8.56 -0.23
C ASP A 50 -6.80 9.96 0.01
N PRO A 51 -5.87 10.44 -0.84
CA PRO A 51 -5.21 11.73 -0.63
C PRO A 51 -6.14 12.93 -0.83
N THR A 52 -7.32 12.73 -1.42
CA THR A 52 -8.26 13.82 -1.76
C THR A 52 -9.33 14.04 -0.69
N THR A 53 -9.41 13.19 0.32
CA THR A 53 -10.51 13.17 1.32
C THR A 53 -10.69 14.52 2.03
N PHE A 54 -9.61 15.22 2.30
CA PHE A 54 -9.67 16.50 3.05
C PHE A 54 -9.83 17.73 2.16
N GLY A 55 -9.77 17.57 0.82
CA GLY A 55 -9.94 18.66 -0.15
C GLY A 55 -8.77 19.65 -0.24
N ASN A 56 -7.69 19.43 0.51
CA ASN A 56 -6.48 20.28 0.50
C ASN A 56 -5.49 19.88 -0.61
N LEU A 57 -5.57 18.66 -1.11
CA LEU A 57 -4.76 18.18 -2.23
C LEU A 57 -5.66 17.94 -3.45
N ASN A 58 -5.40 18.68 -4.53
CA ASN A 58 -6.19 18.63 -5.75
C ASN A 58 -5.28 18.38 -6.96
N PRO A 59 -5.75 17.69 -8.01
CA PRO A 59 -5.01 17.58 -9.25
C PRO A 59 -4.82 18.97 -9.88
N PRO A 60 -3.70 19.22 -10.59
CA PRO A 60 -3.46 20.48 -11.23
C PRO A 60 -4.36 20.69 -12.44
N GLU A 61 -4.55 21.96 -12.84
CA GLU A 61 -5.44 22.36 -13.95
C GLU A 61 -5.16 21.59 -15.25
N GLN A 62 -3.90 21.32 -15.57
CA GLN A 62 -3.49 20.58 -16.76
C GLN A 62 -4.10 19.17 -16.83
N VAL A 63 -4.23 18.52 -15.66
CA VAL A 63 -4.84 17.19 -15.53
C VAL A 63 -6.35 17.27 -15.78
N LEU A 64 -7.01 18.27 -15.23
CA LEU A 64 -8.45 18.50 -15.43
C LEU A 64 -8.74 18.87 -16.90
N GLN A 65 -7.95 19.76 -17.47
CA GLN A 65 -8.09 20.20 -18.87
C GLN A 65 -7.93 19.02 -19.84
N ALA A 66 -6.98 18.12 -19.62
CA ALA A 66 -6.80 16.93 -20.46
C ALA A 66 -8.06 16.06 -20.51
N VAL A 67 -8.79 15.94 -19.40
CA VAL A 67 -10.06 15.21 -19.37
C VAL A 67 -11.18 15.99 -20.04
N HIS A 68 -11.28 17.31 -19.85
CA HIS A 68 -12.25 18.14 -20.55
C HIS A 68 -12.12 17.99 -22.07
N GLU A 69 -10.90 18.09 -22.61
CA GLU A 69 -10.63 17.89 -24.03
C GLU A 69 -11.01 16.49 -24.51
N SER A 70 -10.78 15.47 -23.68
CA SER A 70 -11.08 14.08 -24.05
C SER A 70 -12.57 13.79 -24.20
N VAL A 71 -13.46 14.55 -23.52
CA VAL A 71 -14.92 14.43 -23.63
C VAL A 71 -15.42 14.79 -25.04
N GLU A 72 -14.80 15.75 -25.69
CA GLU A 72 -15.21 16.21 -27.01
C GLU A 72 -14.88 15.21 -28.13
N TRP A 73 -13.93 14.32 -27.91
CA TRP A 73 -13.51 13.34 -28.91
C TRP A 73 -14.50 12.18 -29.02
N HIS A 74 -15.05 11.96 -30.21
CA HIS A 74 -16.02 10.90 -30.45
C HIS A 74 -15.45 9.49 -30.19
N ILE A 75 -14.13 9.27 -30.41
CA ILE A 75 -13.46 7.97 -30.17
C ILE A 75 -13.47 7.58 -28.70
N SER A 76 -13.46 8.54 -27.75
CA SER A 76 -13.52 8.27 -26.32
C SER A 76 -14.86 7.68 -25.86
N ARG A 77 -15.88 7.67 -26.74
CA ARG A 77 -17.23 7.14 -26.46
C ARG A 77 -17.39 5.67 -26.81
N GLY A 78 -16.48 5.11 -27.60
CA GLY A 78 -16.53 3.73 -28.07
C GLY A 78 -15.67 2.78 -27.23
N TYR A 79 -15.81 1.49 -27.51
CA TYR A 79 -14.89 0.48 -26.99
C TYR A 79 -13.50 0.64 -27.62
N GLY A 80 -12.47 0.53 -26.77
CA GLY A 80 -11.08 0.45 -27.22
C GLY A 80 -10.53 -0.97 -27.21
N PRO A 81 -9.28 -1.15 -27.63
CA PRO A 81 -8.57 -2.42 -27.44
C PRO A 81 -8.49 -2.79 -25.96
N ALA A 82 -8.65 -4.05 -25.63
CA ALA A 82 -8.66 -4.52 -24.23
C ALA A 82 -7.36 -4.21 -23.47
N LYS A 83 -6.21 -4.20 -24.15
CA LYS A 83 -4.92 -3.77 -23.59
C LYS A 83 -4.78 -2.24 -23.43
N GLY A 84 -5.72 -1.48 -23.96
CA GLY A 84 -5.69 -0.03 -24.04
C GLY A 84 -5.24 0.52 -25.40
N HIS A 85 -5.61 1.78 -25.66
CA HIS A 85 -5.24 2.48 -26.89
C HIS A 85 -3.72 2.62 -27.03
N GLN A 86 -3.23 2.53 -28.29
CA GLN A 86 -1.81 2.56 -28.61
C GLN A 86 -1.12 3.82 -28.07
N GLU A 87 -1.74 4.99 -28.29
CA GLU A 87 -1.18 6.28 -27.87
C GLU A 87 -1.07 6.38 -26.35
N ALA A 88 -2.06 5.85 -25.63
CA ALA A 88 -2.06 5.85 -24.17
C ALA A 88 -0.98 4.91 -23.61
N ARG A 89 -0.80 3.73 -24.20
CA ARG A 89 0.26 2.78 -23.83
C ARG A 89 1.65 3.33 -24.15
N GLN A 90 1.79 4.00 -25.29
CA GLN A 90 3.03 4.67 -25.67
C GLN A 90 3.39 5.79 -24.67
N ALA A 91 2.41 6.59 -24.24
CA ALA A 91 2.64 7.63 -23.25
C ALA A 91 3.09 7.06 -21.90
N VAL A 92 2.56 5.91 -21.48
CA VAL A 92 3.04 5.20 -20.27
C VAL A 92 4.47 4.72 -20.46
N ALA A 93 4.81 4.16 -21.62
CA ALA A 93 6.17 3.70 -21.91
C ALA A 93 7.19 4.86 -21.85
N GLU A 94 6.84 6.01 -22.41
CA GLU A 94 7.67 7.23 -22.37
C GLU A 94 7.82 7.78 -20.95
N TYR A 95 6.72 7.86 -20.20
CA TYR A 95 6.71 8.29 -18.80
C TYR A 95 7.58 7.39 -17.91
N SER A 96 7.57 6.09 -18.18
CA SER A 96 8.30 5.09 -17.41
C SER A 96 9.69 4.76 -17.96
N ALA A 97 10.25 5.59 -18.85
CA ALA A 97 11.56 5.35 -19.49
C ALA A 97 12.72 5.17 -18.50
N HIS A 98 12.60 5.70 -17.28
CA HIS A 98 13.55 5.50 -16.19
C HIS A 98 13.64 4.02 -15.70
N GLN A 99 12.65 3.20 -16.02
CA GLN A 99 12.62 1.77 -15.68
C GLN A 99 13.35 0.89 -16.71
N GLY A 100 13.75 1.44 -17.85
CA GLY A 100 14.46 0.74 -18.92
C GLY A 100 13.87 0.99 -20.30
N ASN A 101 14.26 0.16 -21.27
CA ASN A 101 13.74 0.27 -22.63
C ASN A 101 12.34 -0.38 -22.70
N ILE A 102 11.30 0.44 -22.66
CA ILE A 102 9.90 0.05 -22.65
C ILE A 102 9.23 0.55 -23.92
N THR A 103 8.39 -0.29 -24.52
CA THR A 103 7.56 0.05 -25.67
C THR A 103 6.08 -0.05 -25.32
N ALA A 104 5.20 0.49 -26.17
CA ALA A 104 3.76 0.35 -26.00
C ALA A 104 3.31 -1.13 -25.91
N ASP A 105 4.07 -2.07 -26.48
CA ASP A 105 3.72 -3.50 -26.44
C ASP A 105 4.03 -4.16 -25.08
N ASP A 106 4.83 -3.50 -24.27
CA ASP A 106 5.12 -3.91 -22.89
C ASP A 106 4.09 -3.39 -21.89
N VAL A 107 3.15 -2.54 -22.32
CA VAL A 107 2.17 -1.87 -21.44
C VAL A 107 0.77 -2.45 -21.63
N ILE A 108 0.10 -2.72 -20.50
CA ILE A 108 -1.32 -3.06 -20.45
C ILE A 108 -2.02 -2.08 -19.51
N LEU A 109 -3.00 -1.34 -20.03
CA LEU A 109 -3.79 -0.41 -19.22
C LEU A 109 -4.83 -1.17 -18.38
N CYS A 110 -5.03 -0.71 -17.16
CA CYS A 110 -5.85 -1.36 -16.15
C CYS A 110 -6.83 -0.38 -15.48
N SER A 111 -7.91 -0.91 -14.91
CA SER A 111 -8.84 -0.11 -14.11
C SER A 111 -8.27 0.20 -12.71
N GLY A 112 -7.24 1.06 -12.69
CA GLY A 112 -6.43 1.40 -11.53
C GLY A 112 -5.39 0.31 -11.19
N CYS A 113 -4.44 0.64 -10.33
CA CYS A 113 -3.36 -0.27 -9.90
C CYS A 113 -3.90 -1.56 -9.24
N SER A 114 -5.05 -1.50 -8.58
CA SER A 114 -5.68 -2.69 -7.98
C SER A 114 -6.00 -3.77 -9.02
N HIS A 115 -6.49 -3.37 -10.21
CA HIS A 115 -6.72 -4.29 -11.31
C HIS A 115 -5.41 -4.76 -11.95
N ALA A 116 -4.37 -3.91 -11.99
CA ALA A 116 -3.03 -4.32 -12.42
C ALA A 116 -2.47 -5.45 -11.52
N ILE A 117 -2.59 -5.30 -10.21
CA ILE A 117 -2.20 -6.32 -9.22
C ILE A 117 -3.02 -7.61 -9.39
N GLU A 118 -4.34 -7.49 -9.58
CA GLU A 118 -5.21 -8.66 -9.84
C GLU A 118 -4.75 -9.43 -11.07
N LEU A 119 -4.49 -8.73 -12.17
CA LEU A 119 -4.01 -9.37 -13.41
C LEU A 119 -2.62 -10.00 -13.23
N ALA A 120 -1.70 -9.32 -12.53
CA ALA A 120 -0.34 -9.81 -12.29
C ALA A 120 -0.35 -11.10 -11.45
N ILE A 121 -1.13 -11.15 -10.37
CA ILE A 121 -1.29 -12.36 -9.56
C ILE A 121 -1.98 -13.47 -10.37
N SER A 122 -3.07 -13.13 -11.08
CA SER A 122 -3.86 -14.12 -11.84
C SER A 122 -3.11 -14.75 -13.01
N VAL A 123 -2.10 -14.07 -13.56
CA VAL A 123 -1.33 -14.61 -14.71
C VAL A 123 -0.16 -15.44 -14.25
N LEU A 124 0.37 -15.22 -13.05
CA LEU A 124 1.57 -15.91 -12.56
C LEU A 124 1.26 -17.10 -11.67
N ALA A 125 0.12 -17.10 -10.97
CA ALA A 125 -0.17 -18.09 -9.96
C ALA A 125 -1.49 -18.85 -10.22
N ASP A 126 -1.45 -20.16 -10.04
CA ASP A 126 -2.62 -21.05 -10.06
C ASP A 126 -3.12 -21.36 -8.65
N SER A 127 -4.36 -21.83 -8.56
CA SER A 127 -4.94 -22.33 -7.30
C SER A 127 -4.07 -23.43 -6.69
N GLY A 128 -3.75 -23.28 -5.42
CA GLY A 128 -2.88 -24.19 -4.66
C GLY A 128 -1.42 -23.74 -4.59
N GLN A 129 -0.95 -22.91 -5.51
CA GLN A 129 0.36 -22.27 -5.42
C GLN A 129 0.34 -21.14 -4.38
N ASN A 130 1.51 -20.51 -4.15
CA ASN A 130 1.60 -19.40 -3.23
C ASN A 130 2.30 -18.17 -3.84
N VAL A 131 1.95 -17.00 -3.27
CA VAL A 131 2.59 -15.72 -3.56
C VAL A 131 3.15 -15.17 -2.25
N LEU A 132 4.42 -14.76 -2.27
CA LEU A 132 5.08 -14.11 -1.14
C LEU A 132 4.73 -12.62 -1.12
N VAL A 133 4.26 -12.13 0.04
CA VAL A 133 3.91 -10.72 0.24
C VAL A 133 4.53 -10.18 1.54
N PRO A 134 4.83 -8.86 1.61
CA PRO A 134 5.40 -8.29 2.82
C PRO A 134 4.41 -8.29 4.00
N ARG A 135 4.92 -8.39 5.21
CA ARG A 135 4.17 -8.21 6.44
C ARG A 135 4.90 -7.25 7.40
N PRO A 136 4.31 -6.06 7.66
CA PRO A 136 3.01 -5.56 7.19
C PRO A 136 3.01 -5.23 5.69
N GLY A 137 1.83 -5.35 5.04
CA GLY A 137 1.66 -5.09 3.61
C GLY A 137 0.22 -4.73 3.23
N PHE A 138 0.03 -4.21 2.04
CA PHE A 138 -1.29 -3.83 1.56
C PHE A 138 -2.16 -5.08 1.30
N MET A 139 -3.38 -5.09 1.83
CA MET A 139 -4.21 -6.30 1.87
C MET A 139 -4.80 -6.74 0.54
N ILE A 140 -4.69 -5.93 -0.52
CA ILE A 140 -5.21 -6.29 -1.84
C ILE A 140 -4.60 -7.60 -2.35
N TYR A 141 -3.33 -7.86 -2.07
CA TYR A 141 -2.65 -9.08 -2.51
C TYR A 141 -3.32 -10.32 -1.95
N LYS A 142 -3.62 -10.29 -0.64
CA LYS A 142 -4.34 -11.37 0.06
C LYS A 142 -5.77 -11.51 -0.47
N THR A 143 -6.49 -10.40 -0.58
CA THR A 143 -7.88 -10.38 -1.08
C THR A 143 -8.01 -11.04 -2.45
N VAL A 144 -7.09 -10.72 -3.37
CA VAL A 144 -7.07 -11.29 -4.72
C VAL A 144 -6.68 -12.77 -4.69
N ALA A 145 -5.58 -13.09 -4.03
CA ALA A 145 -5.03 -14.44 -4.02
C ALA A 145 -5.99 -15.46 -3.39
N GLU A 146 -6.52 -15.17 -2.20
CA GLU A 146 -7.45 -16.07 -1.51
C GLU A 146 -8.74 -16.29 -2.29
N GLY A 147 -9.27 -15.25 -2.95
CA GLY A 147 -10.40 -15.36 -3.85
C GLY A 147 -10.15 -16.37 -4.98
N LEU A 148 -8.95 -16.39 -5.52
CA LEU A 148 -8.53 -17.30 -6.60
C LEU A 148 -8.07 -18.68 -6.10
N GLY A 149 -8.03 -18.91 -4.79
CA GLY A 149 -7.53 -20.15 -4.19
C GLY A 149 -6.00 -20.24 -4.16
N ILE A 150 -5.31 -19.12 -4.31
CA ILE A 150 -3.86 -19.00 -4.20
C ILE A 150 -3.51 -18.72 -2.73
N ASN A 151 -2.50 -19.39 -2.21
CA ASN A 151 -2.05 -19.22 -0.83
C ASN A 151 -1.21 -17.95 -0.70
N ILE A 152 -1.30 -17.30 0.46
CA ILE A 152 -0.41 -16.20 0.82
C ILE A 152 0.63 -16.69 1.82
N LYS A 153 1.91 -16.44 1.51
CA LYS A 153 3.02 -16.53 2.46
C LYS A 153 3.53 -15.12 2.76
N TYR A 154 3.95 -14.92 3.98
CA TYR A 154 4.44 -13.61 4.43
C TYR A 154 5.94 -13.66 4.65
N TYR A 155 6.65 -12.65 4.15
CA TYR A 155 8.00 -12.33 4.58
C TYR A 155 7.99 -11.09 5.49
N LYS A 156 8.92 -11.04 6.43
CA LYS A 156 8.97 -10.01 7.48
C LYS A 156 9.61 -8.72 6.97
N LEU A 157 9.11 -7.61 7.50
CA LEU A 157 9.79 -6.32 7.44
C LEU A 157 10.31 -5.96 8.83
N LEU A 158 11.48 -5.31 8.90
CA LEU A 158 12.20 -5.00 10.13
C LEU A 158 11.95 -3.54 10.54
N PRO A 159 11.07 -3.27 11.53
CA PRO A 159 10.69 -1.91 11.92
C PRO A 159 11.88 -1.09 12.45
N ASP A 160 12.81 -1.74 13.16
CA ASP A 160 14.01 -1.10 13.70
C ASP A 160 15.08 -0.78 12.62
N GLN A 161 14.90 -1.31 11.41
CA GLN A 161 15.70 -1.03 10.23
C GLN A 161 14.88 -0.30 9.14
N GLN A 162 13.96 0.57 9.56
CA GLN A 162 13.12 1.35 8.66
C GLN A 162 12.30 0.48 7.69
N TRP A 163 11.81 -0.67 8.19
CA TRP A 163 10.99 -1.60 7.43
C TRP A 163 11.69 -2.24 6.21
N LYS A 164 13.00 -2.41 6.26
CA LYS A 164 13.72 -3.23 5.28
C LYS A 164 13.16 -4.66 5.28
N VAL A 165 13.26 -5.31 4.15
CA VAL A 165 12.94 -6.74 4.04
C VAL A 165 13.95 -7.54 4.87
N ASP A 166 13.47 -8.46 5.69
CA ASP A 166 14.26 -9.52 6.27
C ASP A 166 14.59 -10.53 5.18
N LEU A 167 15.80 -10.41 4.61
CA LEU A 167 16.23 -11.18 3.44
C LEU A 167 16.33 -12.68 3.74
N GLU A 168 16.74 -13.05 4.94
CA GLU A 168 16.80 -14.44 5.37
C GLU A 168 15.40 -15.03 5.49
N ASP A 169 14.46 -14.30 6.11
CA ASP A 169 13.06 -14.73 6.18
C ASP A 169 12.42 -14.80 4.80
N LEU A 170 12.69 -13.83 3.91
CA LEU A 170 12.20 -13.86 2.53
C LEU A 170 12.62 -15.14 1.81
N GLU A 171 13.91 -15.47 1.86
CA GLU A 171 14.43 -16.68 1.19
C GLU A 171 13.88 -17.96 1.80
N ASN A 172 13.77 -18.03 3.12
CA ASN A 172 13.22 -19.19 3.83
C ASN A 172 11.72 -19.44 3.56
N GLN A 173 10.97 -18.43 3.09
CA GLN A 173 9.58 -18.62 2.70
C GLN A 173 9.37 -19.17 1.30
N ILE A 174 10.39 -19.15 0.43
CA ILE A 174 10.31 -19.66 -0.93
C ILE A 174 10.27 -21.19 -0.93
N ASP A 175 9.37 -21.78 -1.71
CA ASP A 175 9.29 -23.22 -1.97
C ASP A 175 8.92 -23.52 -3.43
N GLU A 176 8.77 -24.80 -3.77
CA GLU A 176 8.42 -25.26 -5.12
C GLU A 176 7.05 -24.81 -5.63
N HIS A 177 6.20 -24.30 -4.75
CA HIS A 177 4.88 -23.75 -5.09
C HIS A 177 4.87 -22.22 -5.18
N THR A 178 6.00 -21.56 -4.95
CA THR A 178 6.10 -20.11 -4.98
C THR A 178 6.06 -19.59 -6.42
N ALA A 179 5.00 -18.88 -6.77
CA ALA A 179 4.76 -18.39 -8.12
C ALA A 179 5.28 -16.96 -8.35
N ALA A 180 5.33 -16.12 -7.32
CA ALA A 180 5.83 -14.75 -7.40
C ALA A 180 6.17 -14.16 -6.03
N ILE A 181 7.05 -13.15 -6.03
CA ILE A 181 7.32 -12.28 -4.88
C ILE A 181 6.72 -10.90 -5.17
N VAL A 182 5.88 -10.39 -4.27
CA VAL A 182 5.38 -9.00 -4.34
C VAL A 182 6.31 -8.08 -3.59
N VAL A 183 6.85 -7.06 -4.26
CA VAL A 183 7.65 -5.99 -3.66
C VAL A 183 6.89 -4.69 -3.80
N ILE A 184 6.64 -3.99 -2.68
CA ILE A 184 6.00 -2.68 -2.68
C ILE A 184 7.00 -1.59 -2.29
N ASN A 185 7.27 -0.67 -3.22
CA ASN A 185 8.27 0.38 -3.02
C ASN A 185 7.88 1.66 -3.79
N PRO A 186 7.69 2.80 -3.12
CA PRO A 186 7.59 3.01 -1.66
C PRO A 186 6.41 2.28 -1.01
N SER A 187 6.53 1.95 0.29
CA SER A 187 5.65 0.99 0.95
C SER A 187 4.35 1.58 1.50
N ASN A 188 3.26 0.86 1.34
CA ASN A 188 2.05 0.95 2.14
C ASN A 188 1.94 -0.35 2.99
N PRO A 189 1.91 -0.28 4.33
CA PRO A 189 1.64 0.89 5.18
C PRO A 189 2.88 1.61 5.72
N CYS A 190 4.10 1.16 5.43
CA CYS A 190 5.28 1.50 6.21
C CYS A 190 5.92 2.86 5.85
N GLY A 191 5.70 3.35 4.63
CA GLY A 191 6.38 4.54 4.12
C GLY A 191 7.89 4.34 3.87
N SER A 192 8.38 3.09 3.87
CA SER A 192 9.79 2.79 3.54
C SER A 192 10.08 2.97 2.06
N VAL A 193 11.32 3.35 1.78
CA VAL A 193 11.90 3.43 0.43
C VAL A 193 13.16 2.59 0.41
N TYR A 194 13.19 1.55 -0.42
CA TYR A 194 14.32 0.66 -0.46
C TYR A 194 15.49 1.25 -1.24
N SER A 195 16.69 1.13 -0.68
CA SER A 195 17.92 1.53 -1.36
C SER A 195 18.22 0.61 -2.55
N LYS A 196 19.00 1.12 -3.50
CA LYS A 196 19.45 0.36 -4.67
C LYS A 196 20.11 -0.97 -4.26
N ASP A 197 20.97 -0.94 -3.24
CA ASP A 197 21.66 -2.14 -2.78
C ASP A 197 20.70 -3.17 -2.22
N HIS A 198 19.71 -2.72 -1.42
CA HIS A 198 18.70 -3.63 -0.87
C HIS A 198 17.78 -4.23 -1.94
N LEU A 199 17.46 -3.47 -2.99
CA LEU A 199 16.72 -3.99 -4.14
C LEU A 199 17.54 -5.03 -4.93
N LEU A 200 18.85 -4.84 -5.04
CA LEU A 200 19.75 -5.84 -5.65
C LEU A 200 19.82 -7.14 -4.84
N GLU A 201 19.82 -7.06 -3.50
CA GLU A 201 19.75 -8.24 -2.64
C GLU A 201 18.45 -9.03 -2.81
N ILE A 202 17.29 -8.32 -2.93
CA ILE A 202 16.00 -8.95 -3.23
C ILE A 202 16.02 -9.62 -4.62
N LEU A 203 16.57 -8.94 -5.62
CA LEU A 203 16.72 -9.49 -6.98
C LEU A 203 17.62 -10.73 -7.00
N ASP A 204 18.71 -10.74 -6.22
CA ASP A 204 19.59 -11.90 -6.11
C ASP A 204 18.84 -13.13 -5.55
N ILE A 205 18.03 -12.95 -4.52
CA ILE A 205 17.19 -14.02 -3.97
C ILE A 205 16.20 -14.52 -5.05
N ALA A 206 15.52 -13.62 -5.73
CA ALA A 206 14.55 -13.96 -6.77
C ALA A 206 15.21 -14.71 -7.94
N SER A 207 16.41 -14.26 -8.37
CA SER A 207 17.17 -14.84 -9.46
C SER A 207 17.58 -16.29 -9.17
N ARG A 208 18.24 -16.53 -8.03
CA ARG A 208 18.74 -17.89 -7.71
C ARG A 208 17.62 -18.88 -7.38
N ASN A 209 16.42 -18.38 -7.03
CA ASN A 209 15.24 -19.23 -6.82
C ASN A 209 14.32 -19.27 -8.05
N HIS A 210 14.63 -18.57 -9.13
CA HIS A 210 13.84 -18.51 -10.37
C HIS A 210 12.40 -18.04 -10.16
N VAL A 211 12.18 -17.10 -9.26
CA VAL A 211 10.84 -16.55 -8.92
C VAL A 211 10.68 -15.14 -9.49
N PRO A 212 9.66 -14.86 -10.32
CA PRO A 212 9.41 -13.53 -10.85
C PRO A 212 8.93 -12.56 -9.78
N ILE A 213 9.07 -11.25 -10.04
CA ILE A 213 8.65 -10.20 -9.13
C ILE A 213 7.40 -9.48 -9.67
N ILE A 214 6.43 -9.24 -8.80
CA ILE A 214 5.36 -8.26 -8.97
C ILE A 214 5.78 -7.02 -8.18
N ALA A 215 6.11 -5.93 -8.89
CA ALA A 215 6.53 -4.68 -8.27
C ALA A 215 5.30 -3.74 -8.17
N ASP A 216 4.78 -3.52 -6.96
CA ASP A 216 3.78 -2.47 -6.72
C ASP A 216 4.51 -1.15 -6.47
N GLU A 217 4.59 -0.34 -7.51
CA GLU A 217 5.28 0.96 -7.52
C GLU A 217 4.28 2.13 -7.66
N ILE A 218 3.04 1.96 -7.13
CA ILE A 218 2.00 3.01 -7.19
C ILE A 218 2.42 4.31 -6.49
N TYR A 219 3.38 4.25 -5.59
CA TYR A 219 3.97 5.40 -4.89
C TYR A 219 5.33 5.82 -5.48
N GLU A 220 5.68 5.37 -6.69
CA GLU A 220 6.89 5.85 -7.38
C GLU A 220 6.97 7.38 -7.31
N HIS A 221 8.16 7.93 -7.06
CA HIS A 221 8.40 9.36 -6.89
C HIS A 221 7.73 10.05 -5.67
N PHE A 222 6.95 9.36 -4.85
CA PHE A 222 6.56 9.84 -3.51
C PHE A 222 7.69 9.53 -2.53
N VAL A 223 8.81 10.24 -2.66
CA VAL A 223 10.04 9.99 -1.92
C VAL A 223 10.52 11.30 -1.31
N PHE A 224 10.82 11.29 -0.01
CA PHE A 224 11.25 12.48 0.72
C PHE A 224 12.66 12.91 0.35
N SER A 225 13.00 14.17 0.64
CA SER A 225 14.17 14.91 0.13
C SER A 225 15.52 14.19 0.25
N ASN A 226 15.70 13.30 1.23
CA ASN A 226 16.97 12.59 1.48
C ASN A 226 17.02 11.18 0.92
N TYR A 227 16.01 10.79 0.14
CA TYR A 227 15.87 9.45 -0.40
C TYR A 227 15.67 9.49 -1.91
N GLU A 228 15.97 8.39 -2.57
CA GLU A 228 15.81 8.27 -4.01
C GLU A 228 14.99 7.02 -4.34
N PHE A 229 14.02 7.18 -5.23
CA PHE A 229 13.29 6.05 -5.78
C PHE A 229 14.11 5.38 -6.87
N THR A 230 14.24 4.07 -6.76
CA THR A 230 14.79 3.22 -7.82
C THR A 230 13.77 2.16 -8.16
N ALA A 231 13.35 2.09 -9.42
CA ALA A 231 12.49 1.01 -9.91
C ALA A 231 13.27 -0.32 -9.89
N ILE A 232 12.72 -1.35 -9.25
CA ILE A 232 13.42 -2.65 -9.14
C ILE A 232 13.69 -3.27 -10.51
N SER A 233 12.79 -3.06 -11.47
CA SER A 233 12.94 -3.52 -12.86
C SER A 233 14.17 -2.96 -13.55
N SER A 234 14.58 -1.71 -13.23
CA SER A 234 15.76 -1.07 -13.82
C SER A 234 17.08 -1.72 -13.41
N LEU A 235 17.09 -2.41 -12.28
CA LEU A 235 18.24 -3.11 -11.72
C LEU A 235 18.31 -4.56 -12.15
N SER A 236 17.19 -5.14 -12.59
CA SER A 236 17.12 -6.56 -12.95
C SER A 236 17.87 -6.87 -14.23
N LYS A 237 18.68 -7.92 -14.20
CA LYS A 237 19.39 -8.46 -15.36
C LYS A 237 18.69 -9.69 -15.95
N ASP A 238 18.14 -10.53 -15.11
CA ASP A 238 17.59 -11.85 -15.44
C ASP A 238 16.23 -12.14 -14.83
N VAL A 239 15.88 -11.49 -13.70
CA VAL A 239 14.56 -11.64 -13.07
C VAL A 239 13.51 -10.90 -13.89
N PRO A 240 12.47 -11.58 -14.41
CA PRO A 240 11.35 -10.89 -15.06
C PRO A 240 10.47 -10.20 -14.01
N VAL A 241 10.01 -8.97 -14.33
CA VAL A 241 9.24 -8.13 -13.41
C VAL A 241 7.95 -7.67 -14.06
N LEU A 242 6.83 -7.74 -13.34
CA LEU A 242 5.58 -7.05 -13.67
C LEU A 242 5.45 -5.83 -12.76
N THR A 243 5.69 -4.63 -13.29
CA THR A 243 5.49 -3.38 -12.54
C THR A 243 4.04 -2.93 -12.62
N CYS A 244 3.41 -2.71 -11.47
CA CYS A 244 2.05 -2.20 -11.32
C CYS A 244 2.09 -0.76 -10.81
N SER A 245 1.48 0.18 -11.56
CA SER A 245 1.43 1.60 -11.20
C SER A 245 0.15 2.26 -11.74
N GLY A 246 0.04 3.60 -11.66
CA GLY A 246 -1.13 4.31 -12.18
C GLY A 246 -1.24 5.76 -11.72
N LEU A 247 -2.30 6.44 -12.15
CA LEU A 247 -2.57 7.85 -11.80
C LEU A 247 -3.02 8.05 -10.34
N THR A 248 -3.46 6.99 -9.68
CA THR A 248 -4.22 7.00 -8.42
C THR A 248 -3.62 7.90 -7.35
N LYS A 249 -2.31 7.82 -7.15
CA LYS A 249 -1.63 8.49 -6.02
C LYS A 249 -0.91 9.75 -6.48
N ARG A 250 0.05 9.62 -7.38
CA ARG A 250 0.90 10.73 -7.83
C ARG A 250 0.11 11.88 -8.45
N PHE A 251 -0.97 11.58 -9.16
CA PHE A 251 -1.80 12.59 -9.83
C PHE A 251 -3.05 13.01 -9.03
N LEU A 252 -3.22 12.48 -7.81
CA LEU A 252 -4.33 12.78 -6.90
C LEU A 252 -5.72 12.53 -7.50
N VAL A 253 -5.86 11.46 -8.30
CA VAL A 253 -7.13 11.10 -8.97
C VAL A 253 -7.53 9.64 -8.75
N PRO A 254 -7.67 9.18 -7.50
CA PRO A 254 -7.98 7.78 -7.20
C PRO A 254 -9.31 7.31 -7.80
N GLY A 255 -10.27 8.20 -7.93
CA GLY A 255 -11.60 7.92 -8.49
C GLY A 255 -11.62 7.68 -10.01
N TRP A 256 -10.57 8.08 -10.74
CA TRP A 256 -10.55 7.95 -12.20
C TRP A 256 -10.22 6.54 -12.68
N ARG A 257 -9.77 5.67 -11.80
CA ARG A 257 -9.52 4.26 -12.05
C ARG A 257 -8.65 4.02 -13.28
N MET A 258 -7.48 4.67 -13.36
CA MET A 258 -6.48 4.44 -14.40
C MET A 258 -5.17 3.95 -13.80
N GLY A 259 -4.71 2.80 -14.26
CA GLY A 259 -3.44 2.17 -13.91
C GLY A 259 -2.89 1.36 -15.08
N TRP A 260 -1.77 0.71 -14.87
CA TRP A 260 -1.10 -0.09 -15.88
C TRP A 260 -0.21 -1.17 -15.28
N ILE A 261 0.06 -2.19 -16.10
CA ILE A 261 1.16 -3.13 -15.93
C ILE A 261 2.22 -2.80 -16.97
N ILE A 262 3.48 -2.79 -16.56
CA ILE A 262 4.64 -2.80 -17.47
C ILE A 262 5.32 -4.15 -17.36
N ILE A 263 5.53 -4.79 -18.49
CA ILE A 263 6.13 -6.12 -18.60
C ILE A 263 7.62 -5.96 -18.86
N HIS A 264 8.44 -6.13 -17.84
CA HIS A 264 9.89 -6.17 -17.96
C HIS A 264 10.34 -7.61 -18.16
N ASP A 265 10.25 -8.07 -19.40
CA ASP A 265 10.69 -9.41 -19.75
C ASP A 265 12.22 -9.47 -19.74
N ARG A 266 12.75 -10.59 -19.29
CA ARG A 266 14.19 -10.90 -19.32
C ARG A 266 14.35 -12.27 -19.95
N GLN A 267 15.22 -12.37 -20.94
CA GLN A 267 15.52 -13.63 -21.63
C GLN A 267 14.28 -14.33 -22.24
N ASP A 268 13.25 -13.54 -22.64
CA ASP A 268 11.99 -14.03 -23.22
C ASP A 268 11.19 -14.99 -22.30
N ILE A 269 11.40 -14.90 -20.97
CA ILE A 269 10.72 -15.77 -19.99
C ILE A 269 9.20 -15.55 -20.00
N PHE A 270 8.74 -14.29 -20.14
CA PHE A 270 7.32 -13.95 -20.18
C PHE A 270 6.69 -14.02 -21.58
N GLN A 271 7.52 -14.20 -22.63
CA GLN A 271 7.10 -14.01 -24.02
C GLN A 271 5.99 -14.96 -24.46
N LYS A 272 6.08 -16.25 -24.11
CA LYS A 272 5.15 -17.25 -24.65
C LYS A 272 3.80 -17.24 -23.96
N GLU A 273 3.76 -17.22 -22.64
CA GLU A 273 2.53 -17.47 -21.86
C GLU A 273 2.05 -16.25 -21.10
N VAL A 274 2.93 -15.57 -20.36
CA VAL A 274 2.54 -14.45 -19.49
C VAL A 274 1.99 -13.26 -20.30
N ARG A 275 2.69 -12.84 -21.36
CA ARG A 275 2.21 -11.75 -22.24
C ARG A 275 0.84 -12.06 -22.88
N GLN A 276 0.67 -13.29 -23.35
CA GLN A 276 -0.60 -13.73 -23.93
C GLN A 276 -1.68 -13.89 -22.85
N GLY A 277 -1.32 -14.40 -21.69
CA GLY A 277 -2.19 -14.54 -20.52
C GLY A 277 -2.74 -13.20 -20.07
N LEU A 278 -1.89 -12.19 -19.88
CA LEU A 278 -2.30 -10.83 -19.54
C LEU A 278 -3.24 -10.22 -20.59
N ALA A 279 -2.94 -10.40 -21.88
CA ALA A 279 -3.81 -9.93 -22.95
C ALA A 279 -5.20 -10.60 -22.94
N LYS A 280 -5.26 -11.90 -22.61
CA LYS A 280 -6.54 -12.65 -22.46
C LYS A 280 -7.30 -12.17 -21.21
N LEU A 281 -6.63 -12.00 -20.09
CA LEU A 281 -7.25 -11.52 -18.85
C LEU A 281 -7.79 -10.09 -18.99
N ALA A 282 -7.09 -9.20 -19.69
CA ALA A 282 -7.56 -7.84 -19.97
C ALA A 282 -8.92 -7.81 -20.72
N ASN A 283 -9.26 -8.86 -21.50
CA ASN A 283 -10.54 -8.96 -22.16
C ASN A 283 -11.73 -9.18 -21.20
N ARG A 284 -11.50 -9.57 -19.95
CA ARG A 284 -12.59 -9.81 -18.97
C ARG A 284 -13.43 -8.56 -18.69
N ILE A 285 -12.82 -7.38 -18.81
CA ILE A 285 -13.50 -6.09 -18.60
C ILE A 285 -13.53 -5.22 -19.86
N LEU A 286 -13.08 -5.74 -21.02
CA LEU A 286 -12.97 -5.03 -22.30
C LEU A 286 -12.08 -3.76 -22.24
N GLY A 287 -11.11 -3.74 -21.32
CA GLY A 287 -10.20 -2.62 -21.07
C GLY A 287 -10.76 -1.55 -20.11
N PRO A 288 -9.91 -0.64 -19.66
CA PRO A 288 -10.30 0.45 -18.76
C PRO A 288 -11.02 1.58 -19.49
N ASN A 289 -11.45 2.60 -18.73
CA ASN A 289 -12.20 3.76 -19.20
C ASN A 289 -11.49 4.50 -20.35
N THR A 290 -12.11 4.53 -21.54
CA THR A 290 -11.54 5.12 -22.75
C THR A 290 -11.43 6.66 -22.71
N LEU A 291 -12.29 7.33 -21.93
CA LEU A 291 -12.20 8.76 -21.70
C LEU A 291 -10.85 9.13 -21.04
N ILE A 292 -10.50 8.42 -19.97
CA ILE A 292 -9.23 8.67 -19.25
C ILE A 292 -8.03 8.19 -20.07
N GLN A 293 -8.17 7.09 -20.84
CA GLN A 293 -7.12 6.68 -21.78
C GLN A 293 -6.78 7.78 -22.80
N ARG A 294 -7.79 8.50 -23.29
CA ARG A 294 -7.58 9.59 -24.23
C ARG A 294 -6.86 10.79 -23.61
N ALA A 295 -7.15 11.08 -22.34
CA ALA A 295 -6.49 12.15 -21.59
C ALA A 295 -5.06 11.79 -21.17
N LEU A 296 -4.76 10.48 -21.03
CA LEU A 296 -3.52 9.96 -20.42
C LEU A 296 -2.23 10.54 -21.03
N PRO A 297 -2.06 10.65 -22.38
CA PRO A 297 -0.86 11.26 -22.96
C PRO A 297 -0.62 12.69 -22.49
N SER A 298 -1.68 13.49 -22.45
CA SER A 298 -1.60 14.90 -22.01
C SER A 298 -1.33 15.00 -20.51
N ILE A 299 -1.98 14.16 -19.70
CA ILE A 299 -1.76 14.08 -18.25
C ILE A 299 -0.30 13.77 -17.94
N LEU A 300 0.25 12.71 -18.54
CA LEU A 300 1.62 12.27 -18.25
C LEU A 300 2.68 13.28 -18.76
N LYS A 301 2.40 13.97 -19.88
CA LYS A 301 3.35 14.87 -20.51
C LYS A 301 3.34 16.28 -19.91
N PHE A 302 2.17 16.81 -19.57
CA PHE A 302 2.01 18.24 -19.26
C PHE A 302 1.78 18.55 -17.77
N THR A 303 1.67 17.54 -16.92
CA THR A 303 1.64 17.79 -15.46
C THR A 303 2.99 18.37 -15.03
N PRO A 304 3.02 19.59 -14.44
CA PRO A 304 4.29 20.24 -14.09
C PRO A 304 5.03 19.50 -12.97
N GLN A 305 6.36 19.44 -13.06
CA GLN A 305 7.18 18.83 -12.03
C GLN A 305 7.00 19.52 -10.67
N SER A 306 6.84 20.86 -10.66
CA SER A 306 6.59 21.63 -9.44
C SER A 306 5.35 21.15 -8.65
N PHE A 307 4.30 20.69 -9.34
CA PHE A 307 3.15 20.10 -8.66
C PHE A 307 3.53 18.87 -7.85
N PHE A 308 4.32 17.98 -8.41
CA PHE A 308 4.77 16.79 -7.71
C PHE A 308 5.70 17.12 -6.54
N ASP A 309 6.60 18.08 -6.75
CA ASP A 309 7.55 18.54 -5.73
C ASP A 309 6.80 19.17 -4.54
N ASP A 310 5.78 20.00 -4.82
CA ASP A 310 4.95 20.64 -3.79
C ASP A 310 4.16 19.60 -2.98
N VAL A 311 3.57 18.59 -3.63
CA VAL A 311 2.84 17.51 -2.94
C VAL A 311 3.77 16.68 -2.06
N VAL A 312 4.95 16.31 -2.56
CA VAL A 312 5.93 15.54 -1.78
C VAL A 312 6.43 16.36 -0.58
N LEU A 313 6.76 17.62 -0.80
CA LEU A 313 7.21 18.52 0.27
C LEU A 313 6.13 18.70 1.35
N PHE A 314 4.88 18.87 0.94
CA PHE A 314 3.75 18.91 1.87
C PHE A 314 3.69 17.65 2.73
N ILE A 315 3.71 16.47 2.12
CA ILE A 315 3.62 15.19 2.85
C ILE A 315 4.82 14.98 3.76
N GLU A 316 6.02 15.35 3.32
CA GLU A 316 7.24 15.27 4.14
C GLU A 316 7.14 16.16 5.39
N ASN A 317 6.62 17.38 5.25
CA ASN A 317 6.41 18.30 6.37
C ASN A 317 5.37 17.74 7.35
N GLN A 318 4.29 17.16 6.83
CA GLN A 318 3.28 16.46 7.67
C GLN A 318 3.88 15.25 8.39
N ALA A 319 4.77 14.50 7.75
CA ALA A 319 5.49 13.40 8.39
C ALA A 319 6.36 13.87 9.56
N LYS A 320 7.13 14.94 9.38
CA LYS A 320 7.94 15.53 10.44
C LYS A 320 7.07 16.01 11.62
N LEU A 321 5.99 16.72 11.33
CA LEU A 321 5.03 17.22 12.33
C LEU A 321 4.41 16.06 13.13
N ALA A 322 3.90 15.04 12.44
CA ALA A 322 3.30 13.88 13.09
C ALA A 322 4.33 13.11 13.95
N TYR A 323 5.53 12.91 13.42
CA TYR A 323 6.60 12.22 14.13
C TYR A 323 6.97 12.97 15.43
N GLU A 324 7.25 14.26 15.36
CA GLU A 324 7.60 15.09 16.53
C GLU A 324 6.45 15.15 17.56
N GLY A 325 5.23 15.27 17.09
CA GLY A 325 4.04 15.28 17.95
C GLY A 325 3.84 13.97 18.69
N LEU A 326 3.92 12.85 17.97
CA LEU A 326 3.62 11.53 18.51
C LEU A 326 4.77 10.89 19.30
N CYS A 327 6.03 11.29 19.06
CA CYS A 327 7.15 10.91 19.95
C CYS A 327 6.96 11.36 21.39
N ARG A 328 6.12 12.38 21.62
CA ARG A 328 5.81 12.91 22.98
C ARG A 328 4.66 12.13 23.65
N ALA A 329 3.96 11.30 22.91
CA ALA A 329 2.86 10.50 23.44
C ALA A 329 3.40 9.27 24.16
N PRO A 330 3.17 9.13 25.48
CA PRO A 330 3.70 8.00 26.22
C PRO A 330 3.14 6.68 25.67
N GLY A 331 4.01 5.69 25.51
CA GLY A 331 3.62 4.36 25.02
C GLY A 331 3.50 4.26 23.49
N LEU A 332 3.72 5.33 22.73
CA LEU A 332 3.81 5.29 21.28
C LEU A 332 5.25 5.39 20.79
N ARG A 333 5.53 4.70 19.68
CA ARG A 333 6.80 4.81 18.94
C ARG A 333 6.51 4.94 17.45
N PRO A 334 6.38 6.17 16.92
CA PRO A 334 6.24 6.38 15.48
C PRO A 334 7.53 5.99 14.76
N VAL A 335 7.40 5.41 13.56
CA VAL A 335 8.53 5.14 12.67
C VAL A 335 8.51 6.19 11.56
N MET A 336 9.57 7.01 11.47
CA MET A 336 9.65 8.08 10.47
C MET A 336 9.64 7.48 9.06
N PRO A 337 8.67 7.84 8.20
CA PRO A 337 8.64 7.35 6.83
C PRO A 337 9.69 8.03 5.96
N GLN A 338 10.03 7.38 4.86
CA GLN A 338 10.98 7.85 3.85
C GLN A 338 10.26 8.29 2.57
N GLY A 339 8.98 7.95 2.46
CA GLY A 339 8.14 8.24 1.31
C GLY A 339 6.71 7.76 1.50
N ALA A 340 5.98 7.59 0.40
CA ALA A 340 4.55 7.32 0.35
C ALA A 340 3.76 8.39 1.13
N MET A 341 2.63 8.04 1.71
CA MET A 341 1.76 8.99 2.41
C MET A 341 1.27 8.46 3.77
N TYR A 342 2.04 7.57 4.40
CA TYR A 342 1.65 6.86 5.62
C TYR A 342 2.77 6.87 6.66
N MET A 343 2.35 6.75 7.91
CA MET A 343 3.26 6.48 9.03
C MET A 343 2.72 5.34 9.88
N MET A 344 3.57 4.37 10.19
CA MET A 344 3.28 3.33 11.16
C MET A 344 3.75 3.77 12.55
N ILE A 345 2.93 3.48 13.57
CA ILE A 345 3.16 3.86 14.95
C ILE A 345 2.98 2.61 15.80
N GLU A 346 4.03 2.21 16.49
CA GLU A 346 3.93 1.13 17.49
C GLU A 346 3.15 1.63 18.70
N VAL A 347 2.22 0.81 19.16
CA VAL A 347 1.50 0.97 20.42
C VAL A 347 2.06 -0.06 21.41
N LYS A 348 2.82 0.40 22.41
CA LYS A 348 3.38 -0.48 23.44
C LYS A 348 2.27 -0.96 24.37
N MET A 349 1.58 -2.02 23.98
CA MET A 349 0.39 -2.53 24.65
C MET A 349 0.64 -2.87 26.13
N SER A 350 1.87 -3.22 26.52
CA SER A 350 2.25 -3.43 27.93
C SER A 350 2.08 -2.19 28.81
N LEU A 351 2.06 -0.99 28.19
CA LEU A 351 1.82 0.27 28.90
C LEU A 351 0.33 0.66 28.97
N PHE A 352 -0.53 -0.09 28.29
CA PHE A 352 -1.98 0.12 28.22
C PHE A 352 -2.75 -1.15 28.59
N PRO A 353 -2.58 -1.68 29.80
CA PRO A 353 -3.09 -3.00 30.20
C PRO A 353 -4.62 -3.09 30.24
N GLU A 354 -5.34 -1.99 30.19
CA GLU A 354 -6.81 -1.98 30.10
C GLU A 354 -7.33 -2.38 28.71
N PHE A 355 -6.50 -2.29 27.66
CA PHE A 355 -6.88 -2.68 26.30
C PHE A 355 -6.30 -4.06 25.96
N LYS A 356 -7.12 -4.91 25.36
CA LYS A 356 -6.71 -6.26 24.97
C LYS A 356 -5.73 -6.27 23.78
N ASN A 357 -5.86 -5.31 22.88
CA ASN A 357 -5.07 -5.16 21.68
C ASN A 357 -5.20 -3.73 21.11
N GLU A 358 -4.44 -3.42 20.07
CA GLU A 358 -4.46 -2.10 19.44
C GLU A 358 -5.80 -1.77 18.75
N LEU A 359 -6.61 -2.75 18.38
CA LEU A 359 -7.96 -2.49 17.86
C LEU A 359 -8.83 -1.84 18.96
N GLN A 360 -8.85 -2.42 20.16
CA GLN A 360 -9.58 -1.86 21.29
C GLN A 360 -9.03 -0.48 21.71
N PHE A 361 -7.70 -0.30 21.63
CA PHE A 361 -7.07 1.00 21.84
C PHE A 361 -7.60 2.05 20.83
N VAL A 362 -7.67 1.71 19.54
CA VAL A 362 -8.19 2.61 18.49
C VAL A 362 -9.68 2.86 18.68
N GLU A 363 -10.48 1.86 19.02
CA GLU A 363 -11.91 2.03 19.31
C GLU A 363 -12.13 3.04 20.44
N ARG A 364 -11.36 2.93 21.51
CA ARG A 364 -11.42 3.83 22.64
C ARG A 364 -10.96 5.25 22.29
N LEU A 365 -9.91 5.35 21.47
CA LEU A 365 -9.42 6.63 20.93
C LEU A 365 -10.52 7.34 20.10
N VAL A 366 -11.28 6.60 19.27
CA VAL A 366 -12.43 7.14 18.57
C VAL A 366 -13.51 7.60 19.54
N ALA A 367 -13.88 6.78 20.51
CA ALA A 367 -14.95 7.08 21.47
C ALA A 367 -14.66 8.33 22.32
N GLU A 368 -13.42 8.57 22.71
CA GLU A 368 -13.08 9.65 23.64
C GLU A 368 -12.52 10.89 22.92
N GLN A 369 -11.77 10.70 21.86
CA GLN A 369 -11.04 11.77 21.20
C GLN A 369 -11.50 12.04 19.76
N SER A 370 -12.40 11.22 19.22
CA SER A 370 -12.84 11.31 17.81
C SER A 370 -11.68 11.35 16.82
N VAL A 371 -10.65 10.52 17.05
CA VAL A 371 -9.52 10.33 16.12
C VAL A 371 -9.50 8.87 15.69
N PHE A 372 -9.57 8.63 14.39
CA PHE A 372 -9.58 7.27 13.84
C PHE A 372 -8.27 6.97 13.09
N CYS A 373 -7.38 6.22 13.71
CA CYS A 373 -6.21 5.61 13.08
C CYS A 373 -6.54 4.20 12.60
N LEU A 374 -5.88 3.70 11.55
CA LEU A 374 -6.12 2.34 11.08
C LEU A 374 -5.32 1.33 11.91
N PRO A 375 -5.96 0.37 12.62
CA PRO A 375 -5.25 -0.59 13.45
C PRO A 375 -4.34 -1.52 12.63
N GLY A 376 -3.22 -1.92 13.20
CA GLY A 376 -2.22 -2.75 12.55
C GLY A 376 -2.72 -4.14 12.15
N GLN A 377 -3.75 -4.67 12.84
CA GLN A 377 -4.44 -5.88 12.43
C GLN A 377 -4.98 -5.82 11.00
N CYS A 378 -5.33 -4.63 10.51
CA CYS A 378 -5.70 -4.42 9.09
C CYS A 378 -4.58 -4.78 8.10
N PHE A 379 -3.34 -4.89 8.58
CA PHE A 379 -2.14 -5.26 7.81
C PHE A 379 -1.52 -6.58 8.31
N THR A 380 -2.29 -7.37 9.07
CA THR A 380 -1.81 -8.58 9.75
C THR A 380 -0.61 -8.33 10.68
N TYR A 381 -0.48 -7.10 11.21
CA TYR A 381 0.66 -6.66 12.00
C TYR A 381 0.19 -5.99 13.31
N PRO A 382 -0.10 -6.78 14.36
CA PRO A 382 -0.65 -6.29 15.62
C PRO A 382 0.32 -5.36 16.36
N ASN A 383 -0.20 -4.64 17.34
CA ASN A 383 0.50 -3.66 18.18
C ASN A 383 0.99 -2.42 17.43
N TYR A 384 0.46 -2.16 16.26
CA TYR A 384 0.72 -0.95 15.49
C TYR A 384 -0.58 -0.28 15.07
N MET A 385 -0.51 0.99 14.72
CA MET A 385 -1.54 1.70 13.98
C MET A 385 -0.92 2.49 12.84
N ARG A 386 -1.68 2.73 11.77
CA ARG A 386 -1.27 3.55 10.63
C ARG A 386 -2.06 4.85 10.60
N ILE A 387 -1.39 5.94 10.31
CA ILE A 387 -2.01 7.22 9.98
C ILE A 387 -1.68 7.61 8.53
N VAL A 388 -2.60 8.40 7.91
CA VAL A 388 -2.38 9.06 6.63
C VAL A 388 -1.81 10.47 6.85
N LEU A 389 -0.93 10.90 5.97
CA LEU A 389 -0.19 12.18 6.06
C LEU A 389 -0.72 13.26 5.11
N THR A 390 -1.79 12.99 4.36
CA THR A 390 -2.40 13.94 3.41
C THR A 390 -3.43 14.88 4.04
N VAL A 391 -3.38 15.00 5.34
CA VAL A 391 -4.28 15.78 6.19
C VAL A 391 -3.82 17.24 6.26
N PRO A 392 -4.71 18.26 6.29
CA PRO A 392 -4.32 19.64 6.59
C PRO A 392 -3.51 19.75 7.89
N GLU A 393 -2.58 20.69 7.92
CA GLU A 393 -1.59 20.82 9.01
C GLU A 393 -2.26 21.07 10.38
N ASP A 394 -3.27 21.93 10.43
CA ASP A 394 -4.01 22.27 11.64
C ASP A 394 -4.79 21.05 12.18
N ILE A 395 -5.42 20.28 11.28
CA ILE A 395 -6.12 19.04 11.63
C ILE A 395 -5.15 17.97 12.13
N LEU A 396 -3.97 17.85 11.52
CA LEU A 396 -2.96 16.89 11.95
C LEU A 396 -2.37 17.25 13.32
N LYS A 397 -2.12 18.55 13.58
CA LYS A 397 -1.70 19.04 14.90
C LYS A 397 -2.71 18.73 15.98
N GLU A 398 -3.98 18.96 15.70
CA GLU A 398 -5.08 18.65 16.61
C GLU A 398 -5.18 17.13 16.87
N ALA A 399 -5.07 16.30 15.82
CA ALA A 399 -5.06 14.85 15.97
C ALA A 399 -3.89 14.37 16.86
N CYS A 400 -2.68 14.87 16.64
CA CYS A 400 -1.52 14.54 17.46
C CYS A 400 -1.71 14.95 18.94
N LEU A 401 -2.31 16.13 19.19
CA LEU A 401 -2.62 16.58 20.54
C LEU A 401 -3.64 15.65 21.22
N ARG A 402 -4.72 15.29 20.54
CA ARG A 402 -5.76 14.40 21.05
C ARG A 402 -5.22 13.00 21.34
N ILE A 403 -4.41 12.44 20.43
CA ILE A 403 -3.74 11.15 20.64
C ILE A 403 -2.81 11.21 21.86
N THR A 404 -2.03 12.29 21.97
CA THR A 404 -1.12 12.46 23.12
C THR A 404 -1.87 12.59 24.45
N THR A 405 -2.99 13.31 24.46
CA THR A 405 -3.87 13.45 25.63
C THR A 405 -4.42 12.08 26.04
N PHE A 406 -4.99 11.34 25.11
CA PHE A 406 -5.48 9.98 25.32
C PHE A 406 -4.39 9.06 25.89
N CYS A 407 -3.21 9.07 25.31
CA CYS A 407 -2.11 8.25 25.83
C CYS A 407 -1.71 8.61 27.27
N LYS A 408 -1.72 9.91 27.64
CA LYS A 408 -1.43 10.35 29.00
C LYS A 408 -2.49 9.91 30.02
N GLU A 409 -3.75 9.85 29.60
CA GLU A 409 -4.89 9.45 30.45
C GLU A 409 -4.93 7.94 30.68
N HIS A 410 -4.46 7.14 29.72
CA HIS A 410 -4.58 5.69 29.72
C HIS A 410 -3.26 4.93 30.00
N VAL A 411 -2.10 5.62 29.96
CA VAL A 411 -0.83 4.98 30.25
C VAL A 411 -0.74 4.59 31.74
N ILE A 412 -0.30 3.38 31.99
CA ILE A 412 -0.09 2.89 33.35
C ILE A 412 0.92 3.76 34.10
N SER A 413 0.63 4.08 35.39
CA SER A 413 1.57 4.83 36.23
C SER A 413 2.85 4.02 36.46
N ARG A 414 3.99 4.74 36.62
CA ARG A 414 5.29 4.10 36.87
C ARG A 414 5.28 3.19 38.09
N ASP A 415 4.50 3.52 39.11
CA ASP A 415 4.41 2.72 40.36
C ASP A 415 3.67 1.40 40.12
N LYS A 416 2.56 1.41 39.38
CA LYS A 416 1.86 0.19 38.96
C LYS A 416 2.69 -0.68 38.00
N LEU A 417 3.52 -0.06 37.14
CA LEU A 417 4.41 -0.80 36.26
C LEU A 417 5.48 -1.56 37.03
N LYS A 418 6.00 -0.97 38.14
CA LYS A 418 6.94 -1.65 39.04
C LYS A 418 6.27 -2.82 39.76
N GLU A 419 5.07 -2.63 40.30
CA GLU A 419 4.31 -3.72 40.94
C GLU A 419 4.06 -4.92 40.03
N ILE A 420 3.78 -4.64 38.70
CA ILE A 420 3.61 -5.72 37.73
C ILE A 420 4.93 -6.42 37.43
N ASN A 421 6.03 -5.67 37.26
CA ASN A 421 7.36 -6.26 37.00
C ASN A 421 7.92 -7.01 38.19
N ASP A 422 7.67 -6.54 39.42
CA ASP A 422 8.09 -7.22 40.65
C ASP A 422 7.29 -8.52 40.91
N ASN A 423 6.06 -8.60 40.39
CA ASN A 423 5.23 -9.80 40.43
C ASN A 423 5.49 -10.80 39.29
N ILE A 424 6.17 -10.39 38.24
CA ILE A 424 6.64 -11.24 37.14
C ILE A 424 8.15 -11.36 37.31
N LEU A 425 8.61 -12.43 37.97
CA LEU A 425 10.03 -12.80 38.07
C LEU A 425 10.59 -13.04 36.64
N LEU A 426 11.04 -11.98 35.97
CA LEU A 426 11.86 -12.06 34.79
C LEU A 426 13.07 -11.13 34.94
N PRO A 427 14.25 -11.50 34.41
CA PRO A 427 15.49 -10.75 34.60
C PRO A 427 15.40 -9.35 33.97
N SER A 428 16.01 -8.40 34.64
CA SER A 428 16.14 -7.02 34.23
C SER A 428 16.80 -6.91 32.88
N GLU A 429 16.08 -6.46 31.85
CA GLU A 429 16.68 -5.94 30.64
C GLU A 429 16.06 -4.61 30.20
N THR A 430 16.92 -3.64 30.22
CA THR A 430 17.10 -2.48 29.34
C THR A 430 16.14 -1.30 29.48
N GLN A 431 16.62 -0.32 30.19
CA GLN A 431 16.29 1.08 29.97
C GLN A 431 16.57 1.46 28.51
N VAL A 432 15.55 1.69 27.73
CA VAL A 432 15.68 2.42 26.47
C VAL A 432 15.45 3.90 26.77
N ILE A 433 16.54 4.60 27.00
CA ILE A 433 16.61 6.06 26.97
C ILE A 433 16.51 6.45 25.48
N CYS A 434 15.58 7.34 25.15
CA CYS A 434 15.63 8.05 23.87
C CYS A 434 16.89 8.92 23.86
N ASP A 435 17.98 8.42 23.29
CA ASP A 435 19.17 9.22 23.05
C ASP A 435 18.89 10.24 21.93
N ASN A 436 18.90 11.50 22.31
CA ASN A 436 18.94 12.65 21.43
C ASN A 436 20.32 12.71 20.72
N GLY A 437 20.48 11.93 19.67
CA GLY A 437 21.64 12.01 18.79
C GLY A 437 21.47 13.07 17.70
N LEU A 438 21.32 14.33 18.07
CA LEU A 438 21.60 15.44 17.18
C LEU A 438 23.09 15.78 17.30
N THR A 439 23.93 15.10 16.55
CA THR A 439 25.32 15.53 16.36
C THR A 439 25.32 16.64 15.32
N GLN A 440 25.63 17.86 15.76
CA GLN A 440 26.02 18.96 14.89
C GLN A 440 27.24 18.53 14.07
N ILE A 441 27.10 18.59 12.76
CA ILE A 441 28.26 18.64 11.87
C ILE A 441 28.47 20.09 11.49
N ALA A 442 29.61 20.64 11.96
CA ALA A 442 30.15 21.90 11.51
C ALA A 442 30.71 21.76 10.08
#